data_a72a2c5355adf417aa54ae1d8e814145
#
_entry.id   a72a2c5355adf417aa54ae1d8e814145
#
_cell.length_a   1.000
_cell.length_b   1.000
_cell.length_c   1.000
_cell.angle_alpha   90.00
_cell.angle_beta   90.00
_cell.angle_gamma   90.00
#
_symmetry.space_group_name_H-M   'P 1'
#
loop_
_entity.id
_entity.type
_entity.pdbx_description
1 polymer ?
#
loop_
_entity_poly.entity_id
_entity_poly.type
_entity_poly.pdbx_seq_one_letter_code
_entity_poly.pdbx_strand_id
1 'polypeptide(L)'
;MMKKNIAIMMLLLLSAVGAMAQGVENRVGRFSVIPRIGVAIANLSDNSIYLAKENNREVKSKSQAGFSGGLDVEYRATDYLGVSLGAYYARQGARWGDYEMAVNGDTGNNGIKKYTGVKDHHLNLDYVQVPLMLKAYVAPQFAIMAGAQVGFLCGDGKMLSEETDLEKDNKTGSTLYKESRDVESTYAAKKVNVSIPVGLSYEYMNVILDARYHICLTKVNKDDAGDSKNKVFTFTVGYRFAL
;
A
#
# COMPACT_ATOMS: atom_id res chain seq x y z
N MET A 1 5.56 19.71 18.03
CA MET A 1 6.97 19.33 18.30
C MET A 1 7.47 18.18 17.43
N MET A 2 6.74 17.14 17.15
CA MET A 2 7.17 15.98 16.32
C MET A 2 7.64 16.33 14.89
N LYS A 3 6.97 17.24 14.18
CA LYS A 3 7.33 17.62 12.80
C LYS A 3 8.72 18.25 12.67
N LYS A 4 9.18 19.04 13.67
CA LYS A 4 10.52 19.63 13.68
C LYS A 4 11.62 18.57 13.88
N ASN A 5 11.39 17.57 14.72
CA ASN A 5 12.38 16.53 15.00
C ASN A 5 12.58 15.58 13.82
N ILE A 6 11.52 15.32 13.04
CA ILE A 6 11.57 14.54 11.78
C ILE A 6 12.38 15.29 10.72
N ALA A 7 12.17 16.61 10.59
CA ALA A 7 12.93 17.43 9.65
C ALA A 7 14.42 17.52 10.01
N ILE A 8 14.75 17.63 11.29
CA ILE A 8 16.14 17.64 11.78
C ILE A 8 16.82 16.28 11.57
N MET A 9 16.09 15.18 11.79
CA MET A 9 16.60 13.83 11.54
C MET A 9 16.81 13.57 10.04
N MET A 10 15.94 14.06 9.17
CA MET A 10 16.15 14.05 7.72
C MET A 10 17.33 14.92 7.29
N LEU A 11 17.52 16.10 7.90
CA LEU A 11 18.65 16.98 7.59
C LEU A 11 19.99 16.40 8.05
N LEU A 12 20.04 15.72 9.20
CA LEU A 12 21.21 15.00 9.69
C LEU A 12 21.55 13.77 8.83
N LEU A 13 20.55 13.06 8.31
CA LEU A 13 20.74 12.00 7.32
C LEU A 13 21.27 12.56 5.99
N LEU A 14 20.80 13.72 5.54
CA LEU A 14 21.27 14.38 4.32
C LEU A 14 22.69 14.96 4.47
N SER A 15 23.08 15.43 5.64
CA SER A 15 24.45 15.95 5.87
C SER A 15 25.51 14.85 5.94
N ALA A 16 25.16 13.62 6.33
CA ALA A 16 26.03 12.45 6.25
C ALA A 16 26.31 12.01 4.80
N VAL A 17 25.47 12.44 3.84
CA VAL A 17 25.55 12.10 2.40
C VAL A 17 26.76 12.76 1.71
N GLY A 18 27.19 13.94 2.18
CA GLY A 18 28.27 14.71 1.52
C GLY A 18 29.69 14.14 1.70
N ALA A 19 29.89 13.18 2.60
CA ALA A 19 31.22 12.73 2.97
C ALA A 19 31.70 11.42 2.28
N MET A 20 30.83 10.72 1.53
CA MET A 20 31.14 9.37 1.02
C MET A 20 30.96 9.19 -0.49
N ALA A 21 31.06 10.25 -1.30
CA ALA A 21 31.07 10.13 -2.76
C ALA A 21 32.47 9.72 -3.25
N GLN A 22 32.86 8.46 -3.07
CA GLN A 22 34.06 7.91 -3.65
C GLN A 22 33.79 6.57 -4.36
N GLY A 23 34.11 6.55 -5.64
CA GLY A 23 34.55 5.44 -6.49
C GLY A 23 33.71 4.16 -6.55
N VAL A 24 33.64 3.54 -7.74
CA VAL A 24 33.20 2.14 -7.92
C VAL A 24 34.23 1.23 -7.23
N GLU A 25 34.14 1.10 -5.92
CA GLU A 25 34.96 0.20 -5.13
C GLU A 25 34.40 -1.23 -5.15
N ASN A 26 35.30 -2.22 -5.09
CA ASN A 26 34.92 -3.61 -4.89
C ASN A 26 34.04 -3.74 -3.62
N ARG A 27 32.77 -4.05 -3.80
CA ARG A 27 31.76 -4.07 -2.73
C ARG A 27 31.62 -5.44 -2.07
N VAL A 28 32.35 -6.43 -2.54
CA VAL A 28 32.32 -7.79 -1.99
C VAL A 28 32.87 -7.79 -0.58
N GLY A 29 32.14 -8.43 0.34
CA GLY A 29 32.49 -8.48 1.75
C GLY A 29 32.12 -7.22 2.54
N ARG A 30 31.40 -6.25 1.94
CA ARG A 30 31.03 -5.00 2.60
C ARG A 30 29.53 -4.90 2.87
N PHE A 31 29.21 -4.18 3.92
CA PHE A 31 27.84 -3.75 4.22
C PHE A 31 27.53 -2.42 3.51
N SER A 32 26.27 -2.24 3.21
CA SER A 32 25.75 -0.97 2.72
C SER A 32 24.42 -0.67 3.40
N VAL A 33 24.15 0.60 3.68
CA VAL A 33 22.86 1.09 4.16
C VAL A 33 22.17 1.82 3.02
N ILE A 34 20.90 1.51 2.80
CA ILE A 34 20.15 2.00 1.65
C ILE A 34 18.80 2.54 2.11
N PRO A 35 18.69 3.83 2.46
CA PRO A 35 17.40 4.49 2.62
C PRO A 35 16.64 4.49 1.30
N ARG A 36 15.33 4.26 1.37
CA ARG A 36 14.44 4.20 0.20
C ARG A 36 13.12 4.92 0.47
N ILE A 37 12.61 5.57 -0.55
CA ILE A 37 11.28 6.13 -0.57
C ILE A 37 10.58 5.80 -1.88
N GLY A 38 9.25 5.75 -1.89
CA GLY A 38 8.50 5.46 -3.10
C GLY A 38 7.02 5.27 -2.84
N VAL A 39 6.40 4.49 -3.70
CA VAL A 39 4.95 4.24 -3.69
C VAL A 39 4.66 2.74 -3.63
N ALA A 40 3.62 2.38 -2.88
CA ALA A 40 3.00 1.07 -2.89
C ALA A 40 1.66 1.18 -3.63
N ILE A 41 1.49 0.42 -4.71
CA ILE A 41 0.23 0.29 -5.44
C ILE A 41 -0.40 -1.02 -4.96
N ALA A 42 -1.42 -0.92 -4.13
CA ALA A 42 -2.07 -2.05 -3.50
C ALA A 42 -3.51 -2.23 -3.99
N ASN A 43 -3.97 -3.48 -3.98
CA ASN A 43 -5.36 -3.86 -4.19
C ASN A 43 -5.67 -5.09 -3.35
N LEU A 44 -6.96 -5.34 -3.11
CA LEU A 44 -7.43 -6.55 -2.45
C LEU A 44 -8.02 -7.51 -3.50
N SER A 45 -7.60 -8.78 -3.47
CA SER A 45 -8.27 -9.81 -4.27
C SER A 45 -9.63 -10.15 -3.64
N ASP A 46 -10.57 -10.57 -4.48
CA ASP A 46 -11.87 -11.12 -4.07
C ASP A 46 -12.62 -10.24 -3.05
N ASN A 47 -12.54 -8.92 -3.24
CA ASN A 47 -13.20 -7.94 -2.38
C ASN A 47 -14.10 -7.03 -3.21
N SER A 48 -15.31 -7.52 -3.46
CA SER A 48 -16.34 -6.81 -4.22
C SER A 48 -17.52 -6.49 -3.33
N ILE A 49 -18.14 -5.34 -3.56
CA ILE A 49 -19.39 -4.93 -2.93
C ILE A 49 -20.54 -5.34 -3.87
N TYR A 50 -21.47 -6.16 -3.38
CA TYR A 50 -22.62 -6.59 -4.12
C TYR A 50 -23.84 -5.76 -3.76
N LEU A 51 -24.40 -5.06 -4.72
CA LEU A 51 -25.61 -4.27 -4.60
C LEU A 51 -26.83 -5.13 -4.96
N ALA A 52 -27.30 -5.94 -4.02
CA ALA A 52 -28.33 -6.97 -4.26
C ALA A 52 -29.66 -6.42 -4.80
N LYS A 53 -30.03 -5.16 -4.52
CA LYS A 53 -31.27 -4.51 -4.99
C LYS A 53 -31.16 -3.83 -6.34
N GLU A 54 -29.97 -3.68 -6.88
CA GLU A 54 -29.71 -3.04 -8.17
C GLU A 54 -29.18 -4.06 -9.17
N ASN A 55 -30.02 -5.05 -9.53
CA ASN A 55 -29.69 -6.09 -10.52
C ASN A 55 -28.38 -6.84 -10.20
N ASN A 56 -28.06 -7.07 -8.93
CA ASN A 56 -26.81 -7.71 -8.47
C ASN A 56 -25.54 -7.00 -9.02
N ARG A 57 -25.56 -5.69 -9.14
CA ARG A 57 -24.40 -4.93 -9.59
C ARG A 57 -23.23 -5.14 -8.63
N GLU A 58 -22.10 -5.57 -9.19
CA GLU A 58 -20.86 -5.77 -8.48
C GLU A 58 -19.96 -4.53 -8.60
N VAL A 59 -19.51 -3.96 -7.47
CA VAL A 59 -18.51 -2.89 -7.42
C VAL A 59 -17.18 -3.51 -7.00
N LYS A 60 -16.30 -3.72 -7.96
CA LYS A 60 -14.97 -4.34 -7.75
C LYS A 60 -14.01 -3.37 -7.09
N SER A 61 -13.14 -3.92 -6.24
CA SER A 61 -12.00 -3.17 -5.69
C SER A 61 -11.03 -2.74 -6.81
N LYS A 62 -10.45 -1.57 -6.65
CA LYS A 62 -9.45 -0.97 -7.54
C LYS A 62 -8.15 -0.73 -6.77
N SER A 63 -7.06 -0.62 -7.52
CA SER A 63 -5.76 -0.31 -6.94
C SER A 63 -5.73 1.10 -6.33
N GLN A 64 -5.06 1.19 -5.19
CA GLN A 64 -4.81 2.43 -4.45
C GLN A 64 -3.31 2.63 -4.33
N ALA A 65 -2.85 3.85 -4.58
CA ALA A 65 -1.47 4.23 -4.34
C ALA A 65 -1.29 4.75 -2.91
N GLY A 66 -0.27 4.27 -2.22
CA GLY A 66 0.11 4.70 -0.88
C GLY A 66 1.61 5.00 -0.81
N PHE A 67 2.03 5.68 0.23
CA PHE A 67 3.44 5.92 0.51
C PHE A 67 4.15 4.62 0.93
N SER A 68 5.41 4.46 0.49
CA SER A 68 6.32 3.41 0.96
C SER A 68 7.69 4.02 1.22
N GLY A 69 8.29 3.75 2.39
CA GLY A 69 9.60 4.25 2.71
C GLY A 69 10.25 3.49 3.86
N GLY A 70 11.57 3.39 3.83
CA GLY A 70 12.30 2.61 4.83
C GLY A 70 13.79 2.55 4.57
N LEU A 71 14.41 1.52 5.12
CA LEU A 71 15.85 1.31 5.11
C LEU A 71 16.15 -0.16 4.86
N ASP A 72 17.12 -0.45 3.98
CA ASP A 72 17.77 -1.76 3.86
C ASP A 72 19.19 -1.70 4.41
N VAL A 73 19.63 -2.77 5.04
CA VAL A 73 21.03 -3.10 5.24
C VAL A 73 21.34 -4.27 4.32
N GLU A 74 22.30 -4.08 3.42
CA GLU A 74 22.69 -5.09 2.43
C GLU A 74 24.15 -5.52 2.66
N TYR A 75 24.39 -6.81 2.66
CA TYR A 75 25.72 -7.42 2.62
C TYR A 75 25.96 -8.02 1.21
N ARG A 76 27.00 -7.58 0.57
CA ARG A 76 27.44 -8.11 -0.74
C ARG A 76 28.35 -9.31 -0.51
N ALA A 77 27.81 -10.53 -0.58
CA ALA A 77 28.59 -11.74 -0.30
C ALA A 77 29.59 -12.07 -1.41
N THR A 78 29.20 -11.89 -2.67
CA THR A 78 30.03 -12.09 -3.87
C THR A 78 29.69 -11.03 -4.93
N ASP A 79 30.39 -11.03 -6.05
CA ASP A 79 30.04 -10.17 -7.20
C ASP A 79 28.63 -10.43 -7.74
N TYR A 80 28.11 -11.62 -7.54
CA TYR A 80 26.81 -12.06 -8.06
C TYR A 80 25.72 -12.18 -7.01
N LEU A 81 26.07 -12.21 -5.71
CA LEU A 81 25.11 -12.47 -4.64
C LEU A 81 25.19 -11.43 -3.52
N GLY A 82 24.02 -10.98 -3.10
CA GLY A 82 23.83 -10.13 -1.93
C GLY A 82 22.63 -10.58 -1.10
N VAL A 83 22.67 -10.24 0.17
CA VAL A 83 21.56 -10.44 1.12
C VAL A 83 21.22 -9.09 1.71
N SER A 84 19.93 -8.76 1.82
CA SER A 84 19.51 -7.55 2.51
C SER A 84 18.39 -7.81 3.49
N LEU A 85 18.45 -7.13 4.62
CA LEU A 85 17.39 -7.04 5.63
C LEU A 85 16.90 -5.60 5.68
N GLY A 86 15.59 -5.41 5.64
CA GLY A 86 15.00 -4.08 5.64
C GLY A 86 13.96 -3.85 6.71
N ALA A 87 13.61 -2.58 6.90
CA ALA A 87 12.45 -2.14 7.66
C ALA A 87 11.76 -1.00 6.91
N TYR A 88 10.47 -1.16 6.64
CA TYR A 88 9.69 -0.22 5.81
C TYR A 88 8.36 0.09 6.47
N TYR A 89 7.93 1.32 6.34
CA TYR A 89 6.53 1.68 6.46
C TYR A 89 5.91 1.69 5.06
N ALA A 90 4.71 1.10 4.93
CA ALA A 90 3.97 1.11 3.68
C ALA A 90 2.46 1.21 3.94
N ARG A 91 1.81 2.18 3.31
CA ARG A 91 0.35 2.25 3.24
C ARG A 91 -0.13 1.41 2.09
N GLN A 92 -1.02 0.48 2.39
CA GLN A 92 -1.66 -0.45 1.46
C GLN A 92 -3.16 -0.33 1.57
N GLY A 93 -3.89 -1.15 0.80
CA GLY A 93 -5.34 -1.24 0.85
C GLY A 93 -5.96 -1.29 -0.53
N ALA A 94 -7.19 -0.82 -0.65
CA ALA A 94 -7.95 -0.78 -1.89
C ALA A 94 -8.95 0.36 -1.86
N ARG A 95 -9.46 0.74 -3.03
CA ARG A 95 -10.58 1.65 -3.19
C ARG A 95 -11.67 1.01 -4.05
N TRP A 96 -12.88 1.52 -3.92
CA TRP A 96 -14.02 1.11 -4.75
C TRP A 96 -14.53 2.29 -5.57
N GLY A 97 -15.19 1.98 -6.67
CA GLY A 97 -15.86 3.03 -7.46
C GLY A 97 -17.10 3.54 -6.75
N ASP A 98 -17.55 4.72 -7.10
CA ASP A 98 -18.79 5.31 -6.57
C ASP A 98 -20.00 4.44 -6.87
N TYR A 99 -20.91 4.34 -5.92
CA TYR A 99 -22.15 3.61 -6.07
C TYR A 99 -23.29 4.25 -5.28
N GLU A 100 -24.52 3.95 -5.68
CA GLU A 100 -25.72 4.31 -4.94
C GLU A 100 -26.46 3.01 -4.59
N MET A 101 -27.10 2.97 -3.43
CA MET A 101 -27.96 1.87 -3.01
C MET A 101 -29.27 2.40 -2.44
N ALA A 102 -30.37 1.71 -2.74
CA ALA A 102 -31.67 2.04 -2.15
C ALA A 102 -31.67 1.71 -0.65
N VAL A 103 -32.21 2.60 0.15
CA VAL A 103 -32.36 2.39 1.60
C VAL A 103 -33.30 1.22 1.88
N ASN A 104 -32.88 0.32 2.78
CA ASN A 104 -33.68 -0.85 3.14
C ASN A 104 -34.98 -0.43 3.82
N GLY A 105 -36.10 -1.05 3.37
CA GLY A 105 -37.42 -0.79 3.93
C GLY A 105 -38.14 0.43 3.37
N ASP A 106 -37.51 1.21 2.51
CA ASP A 106 -38.18 2.29 1.80
C ASP A 106 -39.02 1.74 0.63
N THR A 107 -40.33 1.76 0.78
CA THR A 107 -41.29 1.29 -0.22
C THR A 107 -41.64 2.37 -1.24
N GLY A 108 -41.08 3.56 -1.12
CA GLY A 108 -41.41 4.71 -1.99
C GLY A 108 -42.81 5.24 -1.78
N ASN A 109 -43.38 5.08 -0.57
CA ASN A 109 -44.64 5.71 -0.20
C ASN A 109 -44.51 7.23 -0.36
N ASN A 110 -45.55 7.88 -0.84
CA ASN A 110 -45.60 9.31 -1.18
C ASN A 110 -44.79 9.72 -2.43
N GLY A 111 -44.39 8.80 -3.29
CA GLY A 111 -43.68 9.10 -4.52
C GLY A 111 -42.22 9.49 -4.38
N ILE A 112 -41.62 9.31 -3.19
CA ILE A 112 -40.20 9.60 -2.90
C ILE A 112 -39.50 8.30 -2.56
N LYS A 113 -38.33 8.08 -3.14
CA LYS A 113 -37.40 6.99 -2.80
C LYS A 113 -36.12 7.52 -2.18
N LYS A 114 -35.66 6.85 -1.14
CA LYS A 114 -34.41 7.17 -0.47
C LYS A 114 -33.26 6.28 -0.94
N TYR A 115 -32.13 6.92 -1.20
CA TYR A 115 -30.90 6.26 -1.59
C TYR A 115 -29.74 6.74 -0.72
N THR A 116 -28.75 5.88 -0.50
CA THR A 116 -27.44 6.28 0.02
C THR A 116 -26.44 6.17 -1.12
N GLY A 117 -25.87 7.31 -1.51
CA GLY A 117 -24.71 7.38 -2.40
C GLY A 117 -23.43 7.23 -1.61
N VAL A 118 -22.48 6.47 -2.09
CA VAL A 118 -21.15 6.28 -1.48
C VAL A 118 -20.09 6.65 -2.50
N LYS A 119 -19.23 7.60 -2.12
CA LYS A 119 -18.11 8.09 -2.93
C LYS A 119 -16.80 7.96 -2.17
N ASP A 120 -15.70 7.98 -2.89
CA ASP A 120 -14.33 7.88 -2.38
C ASP A 120 -14.16 6.77 -1.32
N HIS A 121 -14.85 5.65 -1.53
CA HIS A 121 -14.78 4.51 -0.62
C HIS A 121 -13.43 3.82 -0.73
N HIS A 122 -12.64 3.90 0.33
CA HIS A 122 -11.29 3.33 0.35
C HIS A 122 -10.89 2.78 1.72
N LEU A 123 -10.04 1.77 1.70
CA LEU A 123 -9.46 1.12 2.86
C LEU A 123 -7.97 1.46 2.96
N ASN A 124 -7.54 1.99 4.09
CA ASN A 124 -6.14 2.22 4.42
C ASN A 124 -5.65 1.19 5.44
N LEU A 125 -4.56 0.53 5.09
CA LEU A 125 -3.85 -0.44 5.92
C LEU A 125 -2.39 0.00 6.03
N ASP A 126 -2.00 0.47 7.18
CA ASP A 126 -0.64 0.96 7.45
C ASP A 126 0.21 -0.16 8.05
N TYR A 127 1.24 -0.60 7.34
CA TYR A 127 2.11 -1.70 7.76
C TYR A 127 3.54 -1.23 8.05
N VAL A 128 4.13 -1.79 9.10
CA VAL A 128 5.60 -1.90 9.22
C VAL A 128 6.00 -3.26 8.67
N GLN A 129 6.91 -3.28 7.70
CA GLN A 129 7.31 -4.47 6.94
C GLN A 129 8.79 -4.75 7.16
N VAL A 130 9.13 -6.02 7.35
CA VAL A 130 10.51 -6.49 7.52
C VAL A 130 10.80 -7.52 6.42
N PRO A 131 11.34 -7.10 5.27
CA PRO A 131 11.79 -8.00 4.22
C PRO A 131 13.20 -8.52 4.46
N LEU A 132 13.40 -9.81 4.25
CA LEU A 132 14.69 -10.46 4.05
C LEU A 132 14.79 -10.85 2.59
N MET A 133 15.75 -10.27 1.85
CA MET A 133 15.88 -10.43 0.40
C MET A 133 17.21 -11.06 0.01
N LEU A 134 17.16 -11.99 -0.93
CA LEU A 134 18.32 -12.44 -1.69
C LEU A 134 18.35 -11.67 -3.02
N LYS A 135 19.52 -11.20 -3.41
CA LYS A 135 19.78 -10.47 -4.66
C LYS A 135 20.78 -11.22 -5.50
N ALA A 136 20.38 -11.57 -6.73
CA ALA A 136 21.26 -12.13 -7.75
C ALA A 136 21.59 -11.02 -8.74
N TYR A 137 22.86 -10.59 -8.77
CA TYR A 137 23.36 -9.58 -9.69
C TYR A 137 23.71 -10.23 -11.01
N VAL A 138 22.83 -10.07 -12.00
CA VAL A 138 23.02 -10.60 -13.37
C VAL A 138 23.87 -9.67 -14.24
N ALA A 139 24.02 -8.42 -13.81
CA ALA A 139 24.97 -7.44 -14.32
C ALA A 139 25.42 -6.54 -13.15
N PRO A 140 26.55 -5.80 -13.27
CA PRO A 140 27.07 -4.96 -12.19
C PRO A 140 26.03 -3.98 -11.60
N GLN A 141 25.09 -3.54 -12.43
CA GLN A 141 24.08 -2.54 -12.09
C GLN A 141 22.67 -3.13 -11.94
N PHE A 142 22.46 -4.40 -12.30
CA PHE A 142 21.15 -5.00 -12.37
C PHE A 142 21.05 -6.28 -11.53
N ALA A 143 20.08 -6.33 -10.64
CA ALA A 143 19.80 -7.48 -9.80
C ALA A 143 18.37 -7.94 -9.94
N ILE A 144 18.17 -9.26 -9.92
CA ILE A 144 16.91 -9.93 -9.67
C ILE A 144 16.89 -10.26 -8.18
N MET A 145 15.74 -10.11 -7.54
CA MET A 145 15.63 -10.38 -6.11
C MET A 145 14.37 -11.13 -5.76
N ALA A 146 14.49 -11.93 -4.73
CA ALA A 146 13.37 -12.63 -4.11
C ALA A 146 13.64 -12.79 -2.61
N GLY A 147 12.58 -12.95 -1.82
CA GLY A 147 12.75 -13.08 -0.39
C GLY A 147 11.49 -13.46 0.37
N ALA A 148 11.55 -13.27 1.67
CA ALA A 148 10.41 -13.41 2.58
C ALA A 148 10.20 -12.09 3.32
N GLN A 149 8.94 -11.74 3.59
CA GLN A 149 8.59 -10.51 4.28
C GLN A 149 7.48 -10.77 5.28
N VAL A 150 7.64 -10.21 6.46
CA VAL A 150 6.59 -10.13 7.47
C VAL A 150 6.19 -8.67 7.62
N GLY A 151 4.89 -8.41 7.57
CA GLY A 151 4.30 -7.09 7.80
C GLY A 151 3.45 -7.09 9.07
N PHE A 152 3.57 -6.03 9.85
CA PHE A 152 2.79 -5.80 11.08
C PHE A 152 1.89 -4.59 10.86
N LEU A 153 0.58 -4.79 11.02
CA LEU A 153 -0.40 -3.71 10.88
C LEU A 153 -0.29 -2.74 12.06
N CYS A 154 -0.09 -1.47 11.76
CA CYS A 154 -0.03 -0.37 12.73
C CYS A 154 -1.45 0.13 13.05
N GLY A 155 -1.96 -0.21 14.20
CA GLY A 155 -3.34 0.13 14.58
C GLY A 155 -4.36 -0.79 13.91
N ASP A 156 -5.52 -0.25 13.57
CA ASP A 156 -6.58 -0.93 12.84
C ASP A 156 -6.71 -0.39 11.42
N GLY A 157 -7.29 -1.17 10.52
CA GLY A 157 -7.62 -0.70 9.18
C GLY A 157 -8.64 0.44 9.26
N LYS A 158 -8.46 1.45 8.42
CA LYS A 158 -9.38 2.59 8.34
C LYS A 158 -10.12 2.55 7.02
N MET A 159 -11.44 2.43 7.09
CA MET A 159 -12.32 2.52 5.94
C MET A 159 -12.96 3.89 5.92
N LEU A 160 -12.75 4.63 4.86
CA LEU A 160 -13.23 5.98 4.68
C LEU A 160 -14.16 6.03 3.48
N SER A 161 -15.21 6.85 3.57
CA SER A 161 -16.14 7.13 2.48
C SER A 161 -16.83 8.49 2.69
N GLU A 162 -17.22 9.13 1.60
CA GLU A 162 -18.22 10.19 1.61
C GLU A 162 -19.59 9.55 1.36
N GLU A 163 -20.46 9.57 2.37
CA GLU A 163 -21.83 9.10 2.24
C GLU A 163 -22.77 10.26 1.96
N THR A 164 -23.70 10.06 1.03
CA THR A 164 -24.69 11.06 0.64
C THR A 164 -26.09 10.47 0.79
N ASP A 165 -26.90 11.07 1.63
CA ASP A 165 -28.33 10.76 1.69
C ASP A 165 -29.05 11.49 0.57
N LEU A 166 -29.81 10.73 -0.24
CA LEU A 166 -30.50 11.21 -1.43
C LEU A 166 -31.98 10.86 -1.34
N GLU A 167 -32.84 11.86 -1.57
CA GLU A 167 -34.24 11.63 -1.83
C GLU A 167 -34.53 11.94 -3.31
N LYS A 168 -35.10 10.97 -4.01
CA LYS A 168 -35.44 11.09 -5.44
C LYS A 168 -36.93 10.92 -5.67
N ASP A 169 -37.50 11.75 -6.55
CA ASP A 169 -38.85 11.56 -7.03
C ASP A 169 -38.97 10.26 -7.81
N ASN A 170 -39.94 9.43 -7.45
CA ASN A 170 -40.08 8.08 -7.99
C ASN A 170 -40.53 8.07 -9.46
N LYS A 171 -41.15 9.16 -9.96
CA LYS A 171 -41.67 9.29 -11.33
C LYS A 171 -40.62 9.93 -12.26
N THR A 172 -39.98 10.99 -11.79
CA THR A 172 -39.04 11.80 -12.61
C THR A 172 -37.58 11.39 -12.39
N GLY A 173 -37.26 10.69 -11.29
CA GLY A 173 -35.88 10.41 -10.88
C GLY A 173 -35.09 11.65 -10.41
N SER A 174 -35.74 12.81 -10.32
CA SER A 174 -35.09 14.05 -9.90
C SER A 174 -34.71 13.99 -8.43
N THR A 175 -33.50 14.50 -8.09
CA THR A 175 -33.04 14.61 -6.69
C THR A 175 -33.75 15.76 -6.00
N LEU A 176 -34.50 15.45 -4.94
CA LEU A 176 -35.24 16.41 -4.15
C LEU A 176 -34.46 16.89 -2.93
N TYR A 177 -33.64 16.01 -2.37
CA TYR A 177 -32.80 16.28 -1.19
C TYR A 177 -31.46 15.61 -1.34
N LYS A 178 -30.42 16.29 -0.83
CA LYS A 178 -29.04 15.78 -0.84
C LYS A 178 -28.28 16.34 0.37
N GLU A 179 -27.74 15.45 1.18
CA GLU A 179 -26.84 15.78 2.29
C GLU A 179 -25.66 14.81 2.27
N SER A 180 -24.44 15.34 2.37
CA SER A 180 -23.19 14.54 2.35
C SER A 180 -22.47 14.66 3.68
N ARG A 181 -21.86 13.54 4.11
CA ARG A 181 -21.02 13.46 5.31
C ARG A 181 -19.84 12.53 5.08
N ASP A 182 -18.71 12.86 5.68
CA ASP A 182 -17.56 11.95 5.75
C ASP A 182 -17.78 10.90 6.83
N VAL A 183 -17.55 9.64 6.47
CA VAL A 183 -17.69 8.50 7.38
C VAL A 183 -16.35 7.77 7.47
N GLU A 184 -15.87 7.61 8.71
CA GLU A 184 -14.71 6.78 9.01
C GLU A 184 -15.18 5.59 9.88
N SER A 185 -14.82 4.38 9.46
CA SER A 185 -15.09 3.16 10.21
C SER A 185 -13.83 2.30 10.34
N THR A 186 -13.80 1.49 11.39
CA THR A 186 -12.70 0.58 11.66
C THR A 186 -12.89 -0.72 10.88
N TYR A 187 -11.84 -1.15 10.19
CA TYR A 187 -11.80 -2.42 9.48
C TYR A 187 -10.97 -3.44 10.26
N ALA A 188 -11.58 -4.56 10.64
CA ALA A 188 -10.93 -5.64 11.38
C ALA A 188 -10.00 -6.45 10.46
N ALA A 189 -8.76 -5.98 10.31
CA ALA A 189 -7.74 -6.67 9.55
C ALA A 189 -6.83 -7.55 10.44
N LYS A 190 -6.23 -8.58 9.86
CA LYS A 190 -5.19 -9.38 10.52
C LYS A 190 -3.96 -8.52 10.80
N LYS A 191 -3.43 -8.64 12.01
CA LYS A 191 -2.28 -7.83 12.46
C LYS A 191 -0.97 -8.22 11.79
N VAL A 192 -0.86 -9.45 11.29
CA VAL A 192 0.34 -9.99 10.64
C VAL A 192 0.04 -10.39 9.22
N ASN A 193 0.88 -9.91 8.30
CA ASN A 193 0.86 -10.26 6.89
C ASN A 193 2.19 -10.91 6.51
N VAL A 194 2.15 -12.06 5.84
CA VAL A 194 3.33 -12.76 5.31
C VAL A 194 3.27 -12.72 3.79
N SER A 195 4.38 -12.39 3.16
CA SER A 195 4.48 -12.32 1.70
C SER A 195 5.84 -12.77 1.18
N ILE A 196 5.87 -13.12 -0.09
CA ILE A 196 7.09 -13.39 -0.87
C ILE A 196 7.27 -12.23 -1.84
N PRO A 197 8.15 -11.26 -1.53
CA PRO A 197 8.52 -10.23 -2.47
C PRO A 197 9.45 -10.79 -3.55
N VAL A 198 9.14 -10.48 -4.81
CA VAL A 198 10.00 -10.73 -5.98
C VAL A 198 10.19 -9.44 -6.74
N GLY A 199 11.35 -9.18 -7.30
CA GLY A 199 11.56 -7.90 -7.94
C GLY A 199 12.86 -7.75 -8.69
N LEU A 200 13.04 -6.53 -9.19
CA LEU A 200 14.19 -6.08 -9.97
C LEU A 200 14.78 -4.83 -9.32
N SER A 201 16.07 -4.71 -9.38
CA SER A 201 16.82 -3.55 -8.87
C SER A 201 17.81 -3.10 -9.92
N TYR A 202 17.84 -1.81 -10.19
CA TYR A 202 18.83 -1.17 -11.07
C TYR A 202 19.57 -0.09 -10.30
N GLU A 203 20.89 -0.10 -10.37
CA GLU A 203 21.72 0.84 -9.65
C GLU A 203 22.58 1.66 -10.63
N TYR A 204 22.54 2.97 -10.49
CA TYR A 204 23.40 3.91 -11.22
C TYR A 204 23.93 4.99 -10.27
N MET A 205 25.26 5.13 -10.20
CA MET A 205 25.91 6.12 -9.30
C MET A 205 25.39 6.10 -7.87
N ASN A 206 25.25 4.90 -7.26
CA ASN A 206 24.67 4.68 -5.93
C ASN A 206 23.17 4.98 -5.81
N VAL A 207 22.51 5.53 -6.83
CA VAL A 207 21.05 5.64 -6.88
C VAL A 207 20.50 4.29 -7.31
N ILE A 208 19.55 3.78 -6.55
CA ILE A 208 18.92 2.48 -6.77
C ILE A 208 17.44 2.68 -7.10
N LEU A 209 17.02 2.17 -8.24
CA LEU A 209 15.63 2.01 -8.62
C LEU A 209 15.20 0.58 -8.34
N ASP A 210 14.09 0.40 -7.68
CA ASP A 210 13.65 -0.90 -7.19
C ASP A 210 12.16 -1.07 -7.49
N ALA A 211 11.81 -2.21 -8.09
CA ALA A 211 10.44 -2.59 -8.38
C ALA A 211 10.18 -3.98 -7.80
N ARG A 212 9.20 -4.10 -6.88
CA ARG A 212 8.85 -5.38 -6.20
C ARG A 212 7.38 -5.68 -6.33
N TYR A 213 7.07 -6.93 -6.60
CA TYR A 213 5.73 -7.49 -6.46
C TYR A 213 5.69 -8.40 -5.22
N HIS A 214 4.70 -8.19 -4.36
CA HIS A 214 4.53 -8.92 -3.11
C HIS A 214 3.44 -9.97 -3.28
N ILE A 215 3.82 -11.24 -3.30
CA ILE A 215 2.90 -12.38 -3.32
C ILE A 215 2.46 -12.63 -1.87
N CYS A 216 1.30 -12.07 -1.49
CA CYS A 216 0.80 -12.19 -0.12
C CYS A 216 0.20 -13.58 0.12
N LEU A 217 0.66 -14.24 1.18
CA LEU A 217 0.25 -15.59 1.56
C LEU A 217 -0.92 -15.56 2.55
N THR A 218 -0.98 -14.54 3.41
CA THR A 218 -2.01 -14.38 4.44
C THR A 218 -3.23 -13.63 3.92
N LYS A 219 -4.42 -14.00 4.42
CA LYS A 219 -5.66 -13.26 4.22
C LYS A 219 -5.63 -11.95 5.02
N VAL A 220 -6.26 -10.91 4.50
CA VAL A 220 -6.36 -9.61 5.17
C VAL A 220 -7.45 -9.63 6.24
N ASN A 221 -8.58 -10.27 5.98
CA ASN A 221 -9.73 -10.31 6.87
C ASN A 221 -9.43 -11.11 8.14
N LYS A 222 -9.82 -10.59 9.28
CA LYS A 222 -9.73 -11.27 10.57
C LYS A 222 -10.77 -12.39 10.69
N ASP A 223 -11.97 -12.11 10.22
CA ASP A 223 -13.06 -13.09 10.15
C ASP A 223 -12.92 -13.93 8.88
N ASP A 224 -13.25 -15.22 8.92
CA ASP A 224 -13.10 -16.14 7.77
C ASP A 224 -14.09 -15.86 6.62
N ALA A 225 -14.74 -14.72 6.62
CA ALA A 225 -15.68 -14.27 5.60
C ALA A 225 -14.96 -13.77 4.33
N GLY A 226 -14.25 -14.68 3.64
CA GLY A 226 -13.63 -14.39 2.34
C GLY A 226 -12.11 -14.59 2.32
N ASP A 227 -11.58 -14.78 1.11
CA ASP A 227 -10.16 -15.08 0.86
C ASP A 227 -9.37 -13.86 0.39
N SER A 228 -9.80 -12.64 0.78
CA SER A 228 -9.13 -11.40 0.37
C SER A 228 -7.66 -11.37 0.78
N LYS A 229 -6.78 -11.24 -0.22
CA LYS A 229 -5.33 -11.07 -0.04
C LYS A 229 -4.87 -9.75 -0.63
N ASN A 230 -3.86 -9.15 -0.03
CA ASN A 230 -3.18 -8.00 -0.61
C ASN A 230 -2.47 -8.41 -1.91
N LYS A 231 -2.62 -7.59 -2.95
CA LYS A 231 -1.79 -7.59 -4.16
C LYS A 231 -1.07 -6.26 -4.18
N VAL A 232 0.24 -6.27 -3.98
CA VAL A 232 1.00 -5.04 -3.80
C VAL A 232 2.16 -5.01 -4.78
N PHE A 233 2.28 -3.88 -5.47
CA PHE A 233 3.42 -3.54 -6.29
C PHE A 233 4.09 -2.31 -5.68
N THR A 234 5.40 -2.37 -5.42
CA THR A 234 6.16 -1.23 -4.88
C THR A 234 7.21 -0.76 -5.86
N PHE A 235 7.29 0.55 -6.00
CA PHE A 235 8.38 1.23 -6.70
C PHE A 235 9.08 2.15 -5.73
N THR A 236 10.39 1.98 -5.56
CA THR A 236 11.18 2.80 -4.66
C THR A 236 12.44 3.30 -5.32
N VAL A 237 12.86 4.48 -4.89
CA VAL A 237 14.18 5.07 -5.18
C VAL A 237 14.95 5.06 -3.87
N GLY A 238 16.20 4.64 -3.92
CA GLY A 238 17.10 4.61 -2.78
C GLY A 238 18.47 5.13 -3.12
N TYR A 239 19.28 5.36 -2.10
CA TYR A 239 20.68 5.71 -2.25
C TYR A 239 21.54 4.79 -1.39
N ARG A 240 22.62 4.25 -1.97
CA ARG A 240 23.54 3.32 -1.31
C ARG A 240 24.64 4.08 -0.60
N PHE A 241 24.77 3.85 0.69
CA PHE A 241 25.94 4.23 1.50
C PHE A 241 26.73 2.97 1.80
N ALA A 242 27.93 2.87 1.23
CA ALA A 242 28.85 1.80 1.57
C ALA A 242 29.48 2.07 2.95
N LEU A 243 29.60 0.99 3.77
CA LEU A 243 30.21 1.02 5.09
C LEU A 243 31.60 0.36 5.04
#